data_297b390c265dbaec0b8721b49949d9b2
#
_entry.id   297b390c265dbaec0b8721b49949d9b2
#
_cell.length_a   1.000
_cell.length_b   1.000
_cell.length_c   1.000
_cell.angle_alpha   90.00
_cell.angle_beta   90.00
_cell.angle_gamma   90.00
#
_symmetry.space_group_name_H-M   'P 1'
#
loop_
_entity.id
_entity.type
_entity.pdbx_description
1 polymer ?
#
loop_
_entity_poly.entity_id
_entity_poly.type
_entity_poly.pdbx_seq_one_letter_code
_entity_poly.pdbx_strand_id
1 'polypeptide(L)'
;MTAGATRASITAHFALRDNLADVSAKEGAQETAVTLLGLLAGGALASSLGDSALTCWAAFLLLTLLHVWANWRGVGSLALDTINRQRAAILTRRWWNLGGARGVTPGFTPDSASMLVPTDLEQLTPHSVAAAEVLWGPLREWRRGPRLGAAVHDLVRLDAGVAARLGGGGLGGARDGGARELQQLRRIYGGRGYVLRLRSGRTQIALAPRATGSTALRALLHAAKLAALAEGGGAAGGGDDDGGGGGGGGGLSAAEVRALEHSLAATDAEWPAFEAALCSAGWPLPAVRLEGEACRRVALGDAERASHDD
;
A
#
# COMPACT_ATOMS: atom_id res chain seq x y z
N MET A 1 -19.67 -13.06 6.89
CA MET A 1 -19.77 -11.82 6.08
C MET A 1 -18.59 -11.62 5.10
N THR A 2 -17.35 -11.93 5.50
CA THR A 2 -16.16 -11.73 4.63
C THR A 2 -16.16 -12.54 3.33
N ALA A 3 -16.62 -13.80 3.37
CA ALA A 3 -16.64 -14.68 2.18
C ALA A 3 -17.52 -14.13 1.03
N GLY A 4 -18.69 -13.57 1.36
CA GLY A 4 -19.59 -12.99 0.34
C GLY A 4 -19.01 -11.76 -0.36
N ALA A 5 -18.34 -10.87 0.40
CA ALA A 5 -17.69 -9.69 -0.18
C ALA A 5 -16.50 -10.06 -1.09
N THR A 6 -15.72 -11.06 -0.70
CA THR A 6 -14.60 -11.57 -1.52
C THR A 6 -15.11 -12.20 -2.80
N ARG A 7 -16.17 -13.02 -2.72
CA ARG A 7 -16.82 -13.63 -3.88
C ARG A 7 -17.31 -12.55 -4.86
N ALA A 8 -18.06 -11.56 -4.39
CA ALA A 8 -18.57 -10.48 -5.22
C ALA A 8 -17.43 -9.69 -5.93
N SER A 9 -16.32 -9.47 -5.24
CA SER A 9 -15.16 -8.80 -5.83
C SER A 9 -14.49 -9.63 -6.92
N ILE A 10 -14.40 -10.94 -6.74
CA ILE A 10 -13.84 -11.86 -7.75
C ILE A 10 -14.77 -11.95 -8.95
N THR A 11 -16.09 -12.12 -8.73
CA THR A 11 -17.08 -12.18 -9.80
C THR A 11 -17.09 -10.88 -10.62
N ALA A 12 -16.99 -9.72 -9.95
CA ALA A 12 -16.88 -8.42 -10.62
C ALA A 12 -15.59 -8.29 -11.45
N HIS A 13 -14.47 -8.86 -10.98
CA HIS A 13 -13.20 -8.86 -11.73
C HIS A 13 -13.33 -9.64 -13.05
N PHE A 14 -14.08 -10.74 -13.09
CA PHE A 14 -14.29 -11.54 -14.30
C PHE A 14 -15.42 -11.00 -15.21
N ALA A 15 -16.21 -10.04 -14.75
CA ALA A 15 -17.27 -9.39 -15.53
C ALA A 15 -16.70 -8.27 -16.43
N LEU A 16 -16.02 -8.64 -17.51
CA LEU A 16 -15.25 -7.70 -18.36
C LEU A 16 -16.12 -6.80 -19.27
N ARG A 17 -17.42 -7.07 -19.42
CA ARG A 17 -18.31 -6.40 -20.39
C ARG A 17 -19.67 -6.03 -19.78
N ASP A 18 -19.68 -5.55 -18.54
CA ASP A 18 -20.91 -5.30 -17.77
C ASP A 18 -21.86 -6.52 -17.69
N ASN A 19 -21.32 -7.73 -17.86
CA ASN A 19 -22.05 -8.99 -17.87
C ASN A 19 -22.03 -9.70 -16.51
N LEU A 20 -22.03 -8.95 -15.41
CA LEU A 20 -21.95 -9.47 -14.04
C LEU A 20 -23.05 -10.52 -13.75
N ALA A 21 -24.27 -10.27 -14.26
CA ALA A 21 -25.38 -11.19 -14.07
C ALA A 21 -25.13 -12.57 -14.72
N ASP A 22 -24.60 -12.57 -15.96
CA ASP A 22 -24.27 -13.80 -16.69
C ASP A 22 -23.14 -14.60 -16.01
N VAL A 23 -22.10 -13.88 -15.54
CA VAL A 23 -20.97 -14.49 -14.82
C VAL A 23 -21.48 -15.10 -13.52
N SER A 24 -22.29 -14.37 -12.76
CA SER A 24 -22.89 -14.88 -11.51
C SER A 24 -23.81 -16.09 -11.73
N ALA A 25 -24.62 -16.06 -12.80
CA ALA A 25 -25.50 -17.19 -13.13
C ALA A 25 -24.71 -18.46 -13.49
N LYS A 26 -23.66 -18.32 -14.29
CA LYS A 26 -22.77 -19.44 -14.66
C LYS A 26 -22.01 -19.96 -13.44
N GLU A 27 -21.49 -19.08 -12.59
CA GLU A 27 -20.83 -19.44 -11.34
C GLU A 27 -21.79 -20.24 -10.44
N GLY A 28 -23.01 -19.76 -10.23
CA GLY A 28 -24.03 -20.43 -9.43
C GLY A 28 -24.43 -21.80 -9.99
N ALA A 29 -24.58 -21.93 -11.31
CA ALA A 29 -24.86 -23.21 -11.95
C ALA A 29 -23.72 -24.23 -11.78
N GLN A 30 -22.46 -23.78 -11.94
CA GLN A 30 -21.29 -24.63 -11.70
C GLN A 30 -21.16 -25.05 -10.24
N GLU A 31 -21.40 -24.13 -9.30
CA GLU A 31 -21.37 -24.41 -7.86
C GLU A 31 -22.44 -25.46 -7.50
N THR A 32 -23.64 -25.35 -8.04
CA THR A 32 -24.72 -26.35 -7.83
C THR A 32 -24.32 -27.73 -8.37
N ALA A 33 -23.76 -27.77 -9.56
CA ALA A 33 -23.31 -29.02 -10.17
C ALA A 33 -22.19 -29.69 -9.35
N VAL A 34 -21.18 -28.91 -8.95
CA VAL A 34 -20.06 -29.40 -8.12
C VAL A 34 -20.55 -29.84 -6.75
N THR A 35 -21.52 -29.13 -6.15
CA THR A 35 -22.12 -29.49 -4.86
C THR A 35 -22.86 -30.84 -4.95
N LEU A 36 -23.63 -31.05 -6.03
CA LEU A 36 -24.32 -32.32 -6.25
C LEU A 36 -23.34 -33.49 -6.42
N LEU A 37 -22.29 -33.29 -7.25
CA LEU A 37 -21.24 -34.30 -7.41
C LEU A 37 -20.51 -34.58 -6.10
N GLY A 38 -20.24 -33.54 -5.32
CA GLY A 38 -19.60 -33.64 -4.02
C GLY A 38 -20.47 -34.42 -3.00
N LEU A 39 -21.78 -34.19 -3.02
CA LEU A 39 -22.72 -34.94 -2.18
C LEU A 39 -22.76 -36.44 -2.52
N LEU A 40 -22.81 -36.76 -3.80
CA LEU A 40 -22.80 -38.15 -4.28
C LEU A 40 -21.48 -38.86 -3.93
N ALA A 41 -20.34 -38.19 -4.22
CA ALA A 41 -19.01 -38.71 -3.91
C ALA A 41 -18.79 -38.86 -2.39
N GLY A 42 -19.24 -37.88 -1.62
CA GLY A 42 -19.17 -37.92 -0.15
C GLY A 42 -20.02 -39.01 0.46
N GLY A 43 -21.23 -39.24 -0.04
CA GLY A 43 -22.09 -40.35 0.35
C GLY A 43 -21.46 -41.71 0.06
N ALA A 44 -20.92 -41.89 -1.16
CA ALA A 44 -20.22 -43.13 -1.53
C ALA A 44 -18.96 -43.37 -0.67
N LEU A 45 -18.20 -42.33 -0.39
CA LEU A 45 -17.03 -42.42 0.50
C LEU A 45 -17.45 -42.79 1.91
N ALA A 46 -18.45 -42.13 2.48
CA ALA A 46 -18.95 -42.38 3.83
C ALA A 46 -19.43 -43.86 3.99
N SER A 47 -20.14 -44.39 2.99
CA SER A 47 -20.58 -45.78 3.00
C SER A 47 -19.41 -46.79 2.89
N SER A 48 -18.27 -46.36 2.33
CA SER A 48 -17.10 -47.23 2.15
C SER A 48 -16.16 -47.25 3.38
N LEU A 49 -16.22 -46.25 4.26
CA LEU A 49 -15.31 -46.11 5.40
C LEU A 49 -15.64 -47.01 6.58
N GLY A 50 -16.91 -47.53 6.66
CA GLY A 50 -17.36 -48.31 7.78
C GLY A 50 -17.35 -47.55 9.11
N ASP A 51 -17.49 -48.30 10.24
CA ASP A 51 -17.61 -47.71 11.58
C ASP A 51 -16.26 -47.44 12.29
N SER A 52 -15.16 -47.60 11.61
CA SER A 52 -13.83 -47.37 12.20
C SER A 52 -13.53 -45.87 12.37
N ALA A 53 -13.42 -45.44 13.61
CA ALA A 53 -13.06 -44.05 13.93
C ALA A 53 -11.71 -43.62 13.31
N LEU A 54 -10.74 -44.55 13.25
CA LEU A 54 -9.42 -44.26 12.68
C LEU A 54 -9.49 -43.95 11.17
N THR A 55 -10.24 -44.74 10.40
CA THR A 55 -10.43 -44.53 8.97
C THR A 55 -11.20 -43.24 8.68
N CYS A 56 -12.23 -42.93 9.49
CA CYS A 56 -12.99 -41.68 9.38
C CYS A 56 -12.09 -40.47 9.64
N TRP A 57 -11.27 -40.47 10.69
CA TRP A 57 -10.33 -39.41 10.97
C TRP A 57 -9.26 -39.27 9.89
N ALA A 58 -8.71 -40.37 9.39
CA ALA A 58 -7.73 -40.36 8.30
C ALA A 58 -8.31 -39.74 7.02
N ALA A 59 -9.52 -40.16 6.63
CA ALA A 59 -10.21 -39.59 5.47
C ALA A 59 -10.54 -38.12 5.67
N PHE A 60 -11.00 -37.70 6.84
CA PHE A 60 -11.26 -36.29 7.16
C PHE A 60 -10.01 -35.44 7.04
N LEU A 61 -8.89 -35.85 7.63
CA LEU A 61 -7.64 -35.13 7.56
C LEU A 61 -7.12 -35.04 6.12
N LEU A 62 -7.18 -36.13 5.36
CA LEU A 62 -6.76 -36.14 3.96
C LEU A 62 -7.61 -35.18 3.12
N LEU A 63 -8.93 -35.24 3.25
CA LEU A 63 -9.83 -34.34 2.51
C LEU A 63 -9.64 -32.88 2.93
N THR A 64 -9.38 -32.63 4.22
CA THR A 64 -9.09 -31.27 4.72
C THR A 64 -7.80 -30.75 4.12
N LEU A 65 -6.73 -31.53 4.09
CA LEU A 65 -5.46 -31.15 3.46
C LEU A 65 -5.62 -30.87 1.97
N LEU A 66 -6.35 -31.76 1.27
CA LEU A 66 -6.67 -31.58 -0.16
C LEU A 66 -7.47 -30.30 -0.39
N HIS A 67 -8.46 -30.03 0.45
CA HIS A 67 -9.27 -28.81 0.38
C HIS A 67 -8.43 -27.55 0.59
N VAL A 68 -7.59 -27.52 1.63
CA VAL A 68 -6.68 -26.39 1.89
C VAL A 68 -5.71 -26.19 0.74
N TRP A 69 -5.12 -27.28 0.22
CA TRP A 69 -4.22 -27.22 -0.93
C TRP A 69 -4.92 -26.69 -2.19
N ALA A 70 -6.13 -27.20 -2.50
CA ALA A 70 -6.91 -26.76 -3.66
C ALA A 70 -7.27 -25.27 -3.56
N ASN A 71 -7.70 -24.80 -2.39
CA ASN A 71 -7.97 -23.38 -2.14
C ASN A 71 -6.71 -22.53 -2.30
N TRP A 72 -5.59 -22.96 -1.74
CA TRP A 72 -4.32 -22.26 -1.88
C TRP A 72 -3.91 -22.13 -3.36
N ARG A 73 -4.02 -23.21 -4.12
CA ARG A 73 -3.76 -23.20 -5.58
C ARG A 73 -4.73 -22.29 -6.32
N GLY A 74 -6.01 -22.35 -5.99
CA GLY A 74 -7.05 -21.53 -6.61
C GLY A 74 -6.82 -20.02 -6.37
N VAL A 75 -6.58 -19.65 -5.12
CA VAL A 75 -6.28 -18.24 -4.78
C VAL A 75 -4.97 -17.77 -5.45
N GLY A 76 -3.94 -18.62 -5.47
CA GLY A 76 -2.65 -18.30 -6.11
C GLY A 76 -2.71 -18.15 -7.62
N SER A 77 -3.76 -18.65 -8.29
CA SER A 77 -3.96 -18.47 -9.74
C SER A 77 -4.66 -17.14 -10.11
N LEU A 78 -5.18 -16.39 -9.12
CA LEU A 78 -5.88 -15.14 -9.37
C LEU A 78 -4.89 -14.00 -9.63
N ALA A 79 -4.89 -13.47 -10.82
CA ALA A 79 -4.14 -12.29 -11.20
C ALA A 79 -5.06 -11.05 -11.18
N LEU A 80 -5.35 -10.55 -9.98
CA LEU A 80 -6.21 -9.38 -9.82
C LEU A 80 -5.48 -8.10 -10.23
N ASP A 81 -6.14 -7.21 -10.92
CA ASP A 81 -5.63 -5.92 -11.41
C ASP A 81 -5.72 -4.77 -10.40
N THR A 82 -6.25 -5.03 -9.21
CA THR A 82 -6.30 -4.04 -8.12
C THR A 82 -4.95 -3.95 -7.40
N ILE A 83 -4.42 -2.74 -7.24
CA ILE A 83 -3.17 -2.52 -6.50
C ILE A 83 -3.48 -2.41 -5.01
N ASN A 84 -3.12 -3.45 -4.24
CA ASN A 84 -3.09 -3.46 -2.79
C ASN A 84 -1.69 -3.07 -2.26
N ARG A 85 -1.52 -3.00 -0.94
CA ARG A 85 -0.21 -2.63 -0.33
C ARG A 85 0.93 -3.57 -0.72
N GLN A 86 0.69 -4.86 -0.85
CA GLN A 86 1.72 -5.84 -1.23
C GLN A 86 2.12 -5.64 -2.67
N ARG A 87 1.16 -5.54 -3.58
CA ARG A 87 1.41 -5.27 -5.00
C ARG A 87 2.11 -3.95 -5.21
N ALA A 88 1.69 -2.90 -4.49
CA ALA A 88 2.37 -1.61 -4.54
C ALA A 88 3.84 -1.72 -4.11
N ALA A 89 4.15 -2.46 -3.05
CA ALA A 89 5.52 -2.68 -2.62
C ALA A 89 6.34 -3.49 -3.64
N ILE A 90 5.75 -4.54 -4.23
CA ILE A 90 6.39 -5.34 -5.29
C ILE A 90 6.66 -4.47 -6.52
N LEU A 91 5.66 -3.69 -6.97
CA LEU A 91 5.77 -2.80 -8.12
C LEU A 91 6.84 -1.72 -7.90
N THR A 92 6.84 -1.05 -6.75
CA THR A 92 7.84 -0.05 -6.40
C THR A 92 9.25 -0.64 -6.38
N ARG A 93 9.41 -1.85 -5.82
CA ARG A 93 10.71 -2.54 -5.77
C ARG A 93 11.17 -2.97 -7.16
N ARG A 94 10.28 -3.51 -8.00
CA ARG A 94 10.60 -3.90 -9.38
C ARG A 94 10.96 -2.69 -10.23
N TRP A 95 10.16 -1.63 -10.14
CA TRP A 95 10.45 -0.35 -10.78
C TRP A 95 11.84 0.17 -10.40
N TRP A 96 12.16 0.12 -9.11
CA TRP A 96 13.48 0.49 -8.62
C TRP A 96 14.60 -0.33 -9.29
N ASN A 97 14.43 -1.63 -9.37
CA ASN A 97 15.42 -2.54 -9.97
C ASN A 97 15.55 -2.36 -11.50
N LEU A 98 14.50 -1.95 -12.19
CA LEU A 98 14.50 -1.69 -13.63
C LEU A 98 15.24 -0.39 -14.03
N GLY A 99 15.72 0.35 -13.09
CA GLY A 99 16.47 1.58 -13.34
C GLY A 99 15.86 2.83 -12.72
N GLY A 100 14.72 2.72 -12.07
CA GLY A 100 14.17 3.79 -11.24
C GLY A 100 15.13 4.26 -10.15
N ALA A 101 16.07 3.39 -9.73
CA ALA A 101 17.17 3.75 -8.83
C ALA A 101 18.25 4.62 -9.50
N ARG A 102 18.41 4.53 -10.80
CA ARG A 102 19.34 5.40 -11.55
C ARG A 102 18.85 6.85 -11.59
N GLY A 103 17.58 7.10 -11.32
CA GLY A 103 16.97 8.43 -11.25
C GLY A 103 17.17 9.19 -9.94
N VAL A 104 17.98 8.68 -9.00
CA VAL A 104 18.57 9.54 -7.93
C VAL A 104 19.66 10.42 -8.52
N THR A 105 20.16 10.12 -9.72
CA THR A 105 20.98 11.03 -10.51
C THR A 105 20.08 12.01 -11.27
N PRO A 106 20.37 13.33 -11.25
CA PRO A 106 19.65 14.32 -12.04
C PRO A 106 19.74 13.95 -13.52
N GLY A 107 18.63 13.63 -14.16
CA GLY A 107 18.62 13.30 -15.59
C GLY A 107 17.64 12.21 -16.04
N PHE A 108 16.88 11.60 -15.13
CA PHE A 108 15.80 10.68 -15.54
C PHE A 108 14.61 11.51 -16.06
N THR A 109 14.44 11.52 -17.38
CA THR A 109 13.36 12.24 -18.05
C THR A 109 12.15 11.32 -18.30
N PRO A 110 10.94 11.86 -18.54
CA PRO A 110 9.77 11.07 -18.95
C PRO A 110 10.02 10.17 -20.17
N ASP A 111 10.95 10.53 -21.04
CA ASP A 111 11.38 9.74 -22.20
C ASP A 111 12.05 8.41 -21.81
N SER A 112 12.51 8.30 -20.56
CA SER A 112 13.11 7.05 -20.08
C SER A 112 12.11 5.90 -19.94
N ALA A 113 10.81 6.19 -19.81
CA ALA A 113 9.77 5.16 -19.83
C ALA A 113 9.63 4.52 -21.24
N SER A 114 9.93 5.28 -22.30
CA SER A 114 9.96 4.78 -23.67
C SER A 114 11.15 3.87 -23.94
N MET A 115 12.15 3.86 -23.05
CA MET A 115 13.33 2.99 -23.13
C MET A 115 13.16 1.64 -22.41
N LEU A 116 12.01 1.43 -21.70
CA LEU A 116 11.71 0.12 -21.14
C LEU A 116 11.47 -0.88 -22.28
N VAL A 117 12.28 -1.93 -22.29
CA VAL A 117 12.06 -3.03 -23.24
C VAL A 117 10.80 -3.83 -22.85
N PRO A 118 10.13 -4.51 -23.79
CA PRO A 118 8.92 -5.29 -23.50
C PRO A 118 9.06 -6.26 -22.31
N THR A 119 10.23 -6.86 -22.15
CA THR A 119 10.58 -7.73 -21.01
C THR A 119 10.54 -7.03 -19.66
N ASP A 120 10.83 -5.75 -19.61
CA ASP A 120 10.78 -4.96 -18.35
C ASP A 120 9.33 -4.67 -17.96
N LEU A 121 8.48 -4.32 -18.94
CA LEU A 121 7.05 -4.13 -18.72
C LEU A 121 6.36 -5.42 -18.31
N GLU A 122 6.78 -6.58 -18.83
CA GLU A 122 6.25 -7.88 -18.43
C GLU A 122 6.42 -8.15 -16.93
N GLN A 123 7.51 -7.69 -16.33
CA GLN A 123 7.74 -7.80 -14.89
C GLN A 123 6.74 -6.96 -14.07
N LEU A 124 6.15 -5.92 -14.66
CA LEU A 124 5.17 -5.06 -13.98
C LEU A 124 3.72 -5.50 -14.21
N THR A 125 3.45 -6.53 -15.00
CA THR A 125 2.08 -6.99 -15.28
C THR A 125 1.39 -7.57 -14.04
N PRO A 126 0.04 -7.51 -13.95
CA PRO A 126 -0.72 -8.11 -12.85
C PRO A 126 -0.40 -9.59 -12.65
N HIS A 127 -0.25 -10.36 -13.72
CA HIS A 127 0.10 -11.78 -13.67
C HIS A 127 1.48 -12.03 -13.03
N SER A 128 2.48 -11.28 -13.48
CA SER A 128 3.84 -11.38 -12.94
C SER A 128 3.90 -10.97 -11.47
N VAL A 129 3.16 -9.93 -11.09
CA VAL A 129 3.08 -9.46 -9.69
C VAL A 129 2.34 -10.48 -8.82
N ALA A 130 1.23 -11.05 -9.30
CA ALA A 130 0.48 -12.08 -8.58
C ALA A 130 1.36 -13.32 -8.27
N ALA A 131 2.23 -13.72 -9.21
CA ALA A 131 3.18 -14.82 -8.99
C ALA A 131 4.20 -14.54 -7.88
N ALA A 132 4.46 -13.27 -7.56
CA ALA A 132 5.36 -12.83 -6.49
C ALA A 132 4.64 -12.52 -5.17
N GLU A 133 3.29 -12.55 -5.15
CA GLU A 133 2.53 -12.33 -3.93
C GLU A 133 2.68 -13.52 -2.97
N VAL A 134 2.87 -13.19 -1.70
CA VAL A 134 2.95 -14.18 -0.62
C VAL A 134 1.59 -14.25 0.06
N LEU A 135 0.88 -15.37 -0.12
CA LEU A 135 -0.44 -15.59 0.49
C LEU A 135 -0.34 -15.81 2.00
N TRP A 136 0.73 -16.45 2.45
CA TRP A 136 1.01 -16.81 3.84
C TRP A 136 2.42 -16.33 4.18
N GLY A 137 2.57 -15.06 4.51
CA GLY A 137 3.86 -14.47 4.85
C GLY A 137 3.93 -14.00 6.29
N PRO A 138 5.13 -13.90 6.88
CA PRO A 138 5.30 -13.32 8.20
C PRO A 138 4.84 -11.86 8.16
N LEU A 139 3.82 -11.53 8.94
CA LEU A 139 3.28 -10.17 9.12
C LEU A 139 4.37 -9.15 9.53
N ARG A 140 5.55 -9.61 9.88
CA ARG A 140 6.70 -8.79 10.27
C ARG A 140 7.21 -7.86 9.16
N GLU A 141 7.27 -8.33 7.90
CA GLU A 141 7.75 -7.50 6.78
C GLU A 141 6.80 -6.33 6.49
N TRP A 142 5.49 -6.56 6.64
CA TRP A 142 4.46 -5.54 6.50
C TRP A 142 4.53 -4.46 7.58
N ARG A 143 4.98 -4.85 8.78
CA ARG A 143 5.14 -3.92 9.90
C ARG A 143 6.35 -3.00 9.76
N ARG A 144 7.35 -3.36 8.96
CA ARG A 144 8.58 -2.57 8.73
C ARG A 144 8.44 -1.55 7.60
N GLY A 145 7.50 -1.72 6.67
CA GLY A 145 7.26 -0.80 5.56
C GLY A 145 6.69 0.56 5.99
N PRO A 146 6.55 1.50 5.02
CA PRO A 146 5.96 2.81 5.26
C PRO A 146 4.56 2.71 5.90
N ARG A 147 4.25 3.58 6.85
CA ARG A 147 2.96 3.63 7.53
C ARG A 147 2.05 4.62 6.84
N LEU A 148 1.06 4.13 6.10
CA LEU A 148 -0.02 4.93 5.52
C LEU A 148 -1.07 5.28 6.59
N GLY A 149 -1.64 6.48 6.51
CA GLY A 149 -2.65 6.95 7.44
C GLY A 149 -2.09 7.36 8.80
N ALA A 150 -0.85 7.84 8.81
CA ALA A 150 -0.24 8.43 10.00
C ALA A 150 -1.01 9.68 10.44
N ALA A 151 -1.13 9.87 11.74
CA ALA A 151 -1.72 11.09 12.28
C ALA A 151 -0.68 12.23 12.31
N VAL A 152 -1.13 13.47 12.50
CA VAL A 152 -0.23 14.64 12.55
C VAL A 152 0.85 14.50 13.64
N HIS A 153 0.48 13.95 14.80
CA HIS A 153 1.43 13.74 15.90
C HIS A 153 2.51 12.67 15.59
N ASP A 154 2.26 11.80 14.61
CA ASP A 154 3.27 10.84 14.15
C ASP A 154 4.32 11.53 13.23
N LEU A 155 3.93 12.65 12.60
CA LEU A 155 4.79 13.41 11.68
C LEU A 155 5.64 14.47 12.40
N VAL A 156 5.08 15.10 13.44
CA VAL A 156 5.73 16.19 14.15
C VAL A 156 5.96 15.83 15.62
N ARG A 157 6.97 16.44 16.25
CA ARG A 157 7.21 16.29 17.69
C ARG A 157 6.17 17.12 18.45
N LEU A 158 5.07 16.48 18.83
CA LEU A 158 4.09 17.09 19.73
C LEU A 158 4.35 16.59 21.16
N ASP A 159 4.54 17.52 22.10
CA ASP A 159 4.49 17.19 23.52
C ASP A 159 3.12 16.59 23.86
N ALA A 160 3.09 15.62 24.75
CA ALA A 160 1.85 14.90 25.13
C ALA A 160 0.68 15.83 25.53
N GLY A 161 1.00 17.02 26.09
CA GLY A 161 0.02 18.04 26.43
C GLY A 161 -0.61 18.75 25.22
N VAL A 162 0.07 18.77 24.08
CA VAL A 162 -0.43 19.36 22.82
C VAL A 162 -1.27 18.36 22.04
N ALA A 163 -0.91 17.08 22.06
CA ALA A 163 -1.71 16.03 21.46
C ALA A 163 -3.12 15.93 22.08
N ALA A 164 -3.24 16.12 23.39
CA ALA A 164 -4.51 16.15 24.10
C ALA A 164 -5.39 17.38 23.75
N ARG A 165 -4.78 18.50 23.32
CA ARG A 165 -5.49 19.76 22.99
C ARG A 165 -5.89 19.87 21.51
N LEU A 166 -5.26 19.12 20.60
CA LEU A 166 -5.66 19.08 19.20
C LEU A 166 -6.99 18.34 18.95
N GLY A 167 -7.51 17.64 19.98
CA GLY A 167 -8.87 17.10 19.99
C GLY A 167 -9.95 18.10 20.45
N GLY A 168 -9.60 19.30 20.91
CA GLY A 168 -10.51 20.32 21.36
C GLY A 168 -9.94 21.73 21.19
N GLY A 169 -10.49 22.45 20.25
CA GLY A 169 -10.25 23.82 19.82
C GLY A 169 -9.42 24.74 20.75
N GLY A 170 -8.30 25.19 20.22
CA GLY A 170 -7.54 26.27 20.82
C GLY A 170 -6.04 26.20 20.59
N LEU A 171 -5.54 26.90 19.58
CA LEU A 171 -4.12 27.06 19.22
C LEU A 171 -3.34 28.00 20.16
N GLY A 172 -3.72 28.09 21.43
CA GLY A 172 -3.03 28.98 22.38
C GLY A 172 -2.05 28.22 23.27
N GLY A 173 -0.74 28.25 22.96
CA GLY A 173 0.31 27.86 23.88
C GLY A 173 1.11 26.58 23.54
N ALA A 174 1.11 26.08 22.31
CA ALA A 174 2.02 25.05 21.88
C ALA A 174 3.44 25.63 21.78
N ARG A 175 4.38 25.08 22.54
CA ARG A 175 5.80 25.41 22.39
C ARG A 175 6.21 25.23 20.94
N ASP A 176 6.79 26.25 20.40
CA ASP A 176 7.10 26.64 19.00
C ASP A 176 7.59 25.53 18.04
N GLY A 177 8.11 24.39 18.50
CA GLY A 177 8.79 23.41 17.68
C GLY A 177 7.89 22.60 16.73
N GLY A 178 6.83 21.99 17.25
CA GLY A 178 5.94 21.16 16.44
C GLY A 178 5.13 21.95 15.40
N ALA A 179 4.77 23.20 15.73
CA ALA A 179 4.10 24.11 14.81
C ALA A 179 5.04 24.50 13.66
N ARG A 180 6.31 24.78 13.96
CA ARG A 180 7.33 25.08 12.95
C ARG A 180 7.62 23.86 12.04
N GLU A 181 7.76 22.66 12.61
CA GLU A 181 7.89 21.42 11.84
C GLU A 181 6.71 21.25 10.88
N LEU A 182 5.49 21.40 11.37
CA LEU A 182 4.29 21.29 10.54
C LEU A 182 4.25 22.35 9.44
N GLN A 183 4.62 23.58 9.73
CA GLN A 183 4.69 24.66 8.74
C GLN A 183 5.74 24.39 7.67
N GLN A 184 6.91 23.85 8.05
CA GLN A 184 7.95 23.44 7.09
C GLN A 184 7.45 22.30 6.20
N LEU A 185 6.82 21.27 6.79
CA LEU A 185 6.22 20.16 6.02
C LEU A 185 5.14 20.68 5.06
N ARG A 186 4.26 21.59 5.50
CA ARG A 186 3.25 22.21 4.63
C ARG A 186 3.89 22.97 3.46
N ARG A 187 5.00 23.66 3.69
CA ARG A 187 5.74 24.37 2.63
C ARG A 187 6.31 23.39 1.60
N ILE A 188 6.89 22.27 2.04
CA ILE A 188 7.49 21.25 1.16
C ILE A 188 6.40 20.52 0.34
N TYR A 189 5.29 20.16 1.00
CA TYR A 189 4.27 19.29 0.40
C TYR A 189 3.04 20.04 -0.12
N GLY A 190 3.01 21.34 -0.14
CA GLY A 190 1.82 22.14 -0.50
C GLY A 190 1.07 21.61 -1.73
N GLY A 191 -0.22 21.28 -1.55
CA GLY A 191 -1.10 20.83 -2.62
C GLY A 191 -0.90 19.38 -3.14
N ARG A 192 0.02 18.59 -2.60
CA ARG A 192 0.34 17.26 -3.13
C ARG A 192 -0.56 16.12 -2.66
N GLY A 193 -1.46 16.41 -1.76
CA GLY A 193 -2.40 15.41 -1.23
C GLY A 193 -1.80 14.43 -0.22
N TYR A 194 -0.52 14.54 0.13
CA TYR A 194 0.12 13.76 1.18
C TYR A 194 1.29 14.51 1.82
N VAL A 195 1.66 14.09 3.02
CA VAL A 195 2.89 14.49 3.72
C VAL A 195 3.57 13.23 4.23
N LEU A 196 4.88 13.16 4.12
CA LEU A 196 5.64 12.07 4.71
C LEU A 196 6.88 12.58 5.46
N ARG A 197 7.33 11.77 6.40
CA ARG A 197 8.57 11.98 7.16
C ARG A 197 9.14 10.65 7.61
N LEU A 198 10.46 10.53 7.61
CA LEU A 198 11.15 9.42 8.23
C LEU A 198 11.28 9.71 9.74
N ARG A 199 10.76 8.81 10.58
CA ARG A 199 10.83 8.94 12.04
C ARG A 199 11.00 7.57 12.68
N SER A 200 11.95 7.44 13.61
CA SER A 200 12.24 6.17 14.30
C SER A 200 12.47 5.02 13.32
N GLY A 201 13.26 5.25 12.27
CA GLY A 201 13.57 4.25 11.25
C GLY A 201 12.40 3.84 10.35
N ARG A 202 11.26 4.54 10.42
CA ARG A 202 10.07 4.22 9.62
C ARG A 202 9.47 5.47 8.98
N THR A 203 9.14 5.39 7.69
CA THR A 203 8.44 6.47 7.00
C THR A 203 6.97 6.51 7.42
N GLN A 204 6.55 7.65 7.97
CA GLN A 204 5.17 7.96 8.30
C GLN A 204 4.56 8.75 7.15
N ILE A 205 3.39 8.36 6.66
CA ILE A 205 2.69 8.99 5.55
C ILE A 205 1.28 9.39 6.01
N ALA A 206 1.00 10.68 6.04
CA ALA A 206 -0.34 11.21 6.21
C ALA A 206 -0.92 11.56 4.84
N LEU A 207 -2.19 11.23 4.63
CA LEU A 207 -2.92 11.50 3.40
C LEU A 207 -3.94 12.62 3.63
N ALA A 208 -4.09 13.51 2.65
CA ALA A 208 -5.13 14.53 2.67
C ALA A 208 -6.53 13.91 2.50
N PRO A 209 -7.61 14.59 2.92
CA PRO A 209 -8.98 14.08 2.81
C PRO A 209 -9.37 13.65 1.39
N ARG A 210 -8.91 14.39 0.38
CA ARG A 210 -9.19 14.13 -1.05
C ARG A 210 -8.12 13.30 -1.77
N ALA A 211 -7.12 12.77 -1.05
CA ALA A 211 -6.09 11.95 -1.67
C ALA A 211 -6.70 10.71 -2.32
N THR A 212 -6.28 10.43 -3.53
CA THR A 212 -6.70 9.25 -4.31
C THR A 212 -5.77 8.06 -4.04
N GLY A 213 -6.14 6.87 -4.53
CA GLY A 213 -5.25 5.72 -4.51
C GLY A 213 -3.93 5.97 -5.24
N SER A 214 -3.96 6.70 -6.36
CA SER A 214 -2.78 7.13 -7.11
C SER A 214 -1.88 8.04 -6.26
N THR A 215 -2.48 8.99 -5.51
CA THR A 215 -1.74 9.83 -4.54
C THR A 215 -1.04 8.98 -3.47
N ALA A 216 -1.72 7.97 -2.94
CA ALA A 216 -1.15 7.08 -1.94
C ALA A 216 -0.02 6.22 -2.54
N LEU A 217 -0.14 5.75 -3.77
CA LEU A 217 0.91 5.02 -4.49
C LEU A 217 2.14 5.90 -4.73
N ARG A 218 1.94 7.17 -5.15
CA ARG A 218 3.01 8.15 -5.29
C ARG A 218 3.73 8.41 -3.97
N ALA A 219 2.99 8.51 -2.87
CA ALA A 219 3.56 8.64 -1.54
C ALA A 219 4.42 7.43 -1.13
N LEU A 220 4.02 6.20 -1.53
CA LEU A 220 4.84 4.99 -1.31
C LEU A 220 6.13 5.00 -2.14
N LEU A 221 6.08 5.42 -3.40
CA LEU A 221 7.27 5.58 -4.24
C LEU A 221 8.23 6.60 -3.62
N HIS A 222 7.69 7.74 -3.15
CA HIS A 222 8.47 8.77 -2.45
C HIS A 222 9.10 8.22 -1.17
N ALA A 223 8.35 7.46 -0.37
CA ALA A 223 8.87 6.84 0.83
C ALA A 223 10.04 5.89 0.57
N ALA A 224 9.99 5.12 -0.53
CA ALA A 224 11.09 4.26 -0.95
C ALA A 224 12.34 5.07 -1.31
N LYS A 225 12.19 6.19 -2.03
CA LYS A 225 13.29 7.08 -2.36
C LYS A 225 13.92 7.74 -1.13
N LEU A 226 13.10 8.23 -0.22
CA LEU A 226 13.59 8.80 1.04
C LEU A 226 14.35 7.77 1.89
N ALA A 227 13.85 6.54 1.97
CA ALA A 227 14.53 5.47 2.69
C ALA A 227 15.90 5.14 2.08
N ALA A 228 15.97 5.07 0.74
CA ALA A 228 17.23 4.81 0.04
C ALA A 228 18.27 5.95 0.22
N LEU A 229 17.82 7.20 0.27
CA LEU A 229 18.71 8.32 0.60
C LEU A 229 19.23 8.23 2.03
N ALA A 230 18.39 7.79 2.96
CA ALA A 230 18.79 7.61 4.36
C ALA A 230 19.80 6.46 4.53
N GLU A 231 19.69 5.38 3.75
CA GLU A 231 20.62 4.24 3.74
C GLU A 231 21.95 4.58 3.01
N GLY A 232 21.88 5.31 1.89
CA GLY A 232 23.03 5.65 1.05
C GLY A 232 23.87 6.81 1.60
N GLY A 233 23.27 7.69 2.40
CA GLY A 233 23.94 8.80 3.05
C GLY A 233 24.47 8.42 4.43
N GLY A 234 25.35 7.44 4.55
CA GLY A 234 25.89 6.89 5.79
C GLY A 234 25.63 7.74 7.05
N ALA A 235 24.73 7.28 7.91
CA ALA A 235 24.48 7.78 9.27
C ALA A 235 24.19 9.28 9.39
N ALA A 236 23.10 9.76 8.79
CA ALA A 236 22.47 10.96 9.30
C ALA A 236 21.62 10.54 10.53
N GLY A 237 22.30 10.35 11.66
CA GLY A 237 21.80 10.49 13.03
C GLY A 237 20.47 9.82 13.36
N GLY A 238 20.43 8.49 13.41
CA GLY A 238 19.57 7.77 14.34
C GLY A 238 20.19 7.84 15.73
N GLY A 239 20.37 9.03 16.26
CA GLY A 239 20.66 9.24 17.65
C GLY A 239 19.34 9.35 18.37
N ASP A 240 19.00 8.38 19.19
CA ASP A 240 18.23 8.59 20.41
C ASP A 240 19.04 9.55 21.28
N ASP A 241 19.02 10.85 20.97
CA ASP A 241 19.51 11.91 21.84
C ASP A 241 18.43 12.18 22.92
N ASP A 242 18.36 11.28 23.86
CA ASP A 242 18.10 11.58 25.26
C ASP A 242 19.38 12.13 25.87
N GLY A 243 19.64 13.39 25.72
CA GLY A 243 20.73 13.99 26.48
C GLY A 243 21.38 15.18 25.82
N GLY A 244 20.90 16.36 26.15
CA GLY A 244 21.75 17.51 26.46
C GLY A 244 22.43 18.27 25.34
N GLY A 245 21.94 19.49 25.09
CA GLY A 245 22.85 20.60 24.84
C GLY A 245 22.80 21.24 23.46
N GLY A 246 22.08 22.35 23.34
CA GLY A 246 22.60 23.50 22.59
C GLY A 246 22.06 23.69 21.18
N GLY A 247 21.14 24.65 21.06
CA GLY A 247 20.88 25.34 19.80
C GLY A 247 19.39 25.42 19.44
N GLY A 248 18.74 26.43 19.93
CA GLY A 248 17.33 26.81 19.76
C GLY A 248 16.83 26.79 18.32
N GLY A 249 15.74 26.08 18.16
CA GLY A 249 14.90 26.17 17.00
C GLY A 249 14.14 24.88 16.74
N GLY A 250 13.00 24.66 17.41
CA GLY A 250 12.17 23.47 17.25
C GLY A 250 11.56 23.35 15.85
N GLY A 251 12.33 22.95 14.85
CA GLY A 251 11.93 22.69 13.49
C GLY A 251 12.70 21.51 12.91
N LEU A 252 12.41 21.13 11.67
CA LEU A 252 13.17 20.16 10.90
C LEU A 252 14.59 20.65 10.71
N SER A 253 15.57 19.79 10.82
CA SER A 253 16.95 20.12 10.51
C SER A 253 17.12 20.47 9.03
N ALA A 254 18.11 21.28 8.70
CA ALA A 254 18.39 21.63 7.31
C ALA A 254 18.73 20.38 6.45
N ALA A 255 19.27 19.32 7.07
CA ALA A 255 19.57 18.07 6.39
C ALA A 255 18.26 17.30 6.09
N GLU A 256 17.33 17.23 7.04
CA GLU A 256 16.01 16.63 6.81
C GLU A 256 15.24 17.37 5.72
N VAL A 257 15.19 18.70 5.75
CA VAL A 257 14.53 19.51 4.71
C VAL A 257 15.12 19.20 3.34
N ARG A 258 16.43 19.23 3.18
CA ARG A 258 17.09 18.91 1.91
C ARG A 258 16.80 17.49 1.44
N ALA A 259 16.81 16.50 2.34
CA ALA A 259 16.49 15.11 2.00
C ALA A 259 15.03 14.95 1.52
N LEU A 260 14.08 15.62 2.20
CA LEU A 260 12.68 15.63 1.80
C LEU A 260 12.46 16.33 0.46
N GLU A 261 13.05 17.50 0.25
CA GLU A 261 12.95 18.23 -1.02
C GLU A 261 13.57 17.46 -2.18
N HIS A 262 14.77 16.89 -1.98
CA HIS A 262 15.46 16.11 -2.99
C HIS A 262 14.69 14.83 -3.36
N SER A 263 14.23 14.05 -2.37
CA SER A 263 13.42 12.83 -2.63
C SER A 263 12.08 13.15 -3.27
N LEU A 264 11.49 14.30 -2.93
CA LEU A 264 10.25 14.77 -3.54
C LEU A 264 10.45 15.15 -5.00
N ALA A 265 11.46 15.95 -5.30
CA ALA A 265 11.80 16.35 -6.67
C ALA A 265 12.10 15.13 -7.56
N ALA A 266 12.87 14.16 -7.03
CA ALA A 266 13.13 12.90 -7.73
C ALA A 266 11.86 12.09 -7.98
N THR A 267 10.92 12.09 -7.02
CA THR A 267 9.62 11.41 -7.18
C THR A 267 8.76 12.11 -8.22
N ASP A 268 8.73 13.42 -8.21
CA ASP A 268 7.94 14.21 -9.17
C ASP A 268 8.43 14.03 -10.60
N ALA A 269 9.73 13.98 -10.79
CA ALA A 269 10.35 13.76 -12.10
C ALA A 269 10.05 12.34 -12.64
N GLU A 270 10.00 11.34 -11.77
CA GLU A 270 9.85 9.93 -12.16
C GLU A 270 8.39 9.46 -12.21
N TRP A 271 7.49 10.11 -11.46
CA TRP A 271 6.10 9.70 -11.34
C TRP A 271 5.39 9.51 -12.69
N PRO A 272 5.49 10.43 -13.68
CA PRO A 272 4.82 10.26 -14.95
C PRO A 272 5.27 9.00 -15.70
N ALA A 273 6.54 8.67 -15.65
CA ALA A 273 7.10 7.48 -16.27
C ALA A 273 6.61 6.19 -15.58
N PHE A 274 6.60 6.17 -14.25
CA PHE A 274 6.08 5.05 -13.48
C PHE A 274 4.58 4.85 -13.72
N GLU A 275 3.81 5.93 -13.71
CA GLU A 275 2.37 5.92 -13.99
C GLU A 275 2.08 5.36 -15.39
N ALA A 276 2.77 5.84 -16.41
CA ALA A 276 2.66 5.36 -17.78
C ALA A 276 3.02 3.87 -17.91
N ALA A 277 4.09 3.43 -17.25
CA ALA A 277 4.50 2.02 -17.23
C ALA A 277 3.45 1.12 -16.58
N LEU A 278 2.84 1.56 -15.47
CA LEU A 278 1.75 0.81 -14.83
C LEU A 278 0.52 0.70 -15.73
N CYS A 279 0.11 1.79 -16.36
CA CYS A 279 -1.00 1.77 -17.31
C CYS A 279 -0.72 0.84 -18.50
N SER A 280 0.49 0.89 -19.07
CA SER A 280 0.93 0.03 -20.18
C SER A 280 1.01 -1.44 -19.76
N ALA A 281 1.34 -1.73 -18.50
CA ALA A 281 1.35 -3.07 -17.93
C ALA A 281 -0.06 -3.61 -17.58
N GLY A 282 -1.12 -2.81 -17.74
CA GLY A 282 -2.52 -3.21 -17.53
C GLY A 282 -3.07 -2.90 -16.13
N TRP A 283 -2.47 -1.98 -15.38
CA TRP A 283 -3.00 -1.58 -14.07
C TRP A 283 -3.97 -0.40 -14.20
N PRO A 284 -5.25 -0.55 -13.80
CA PRO A 284 -6.19 0.57 -13.73
C PRO A 284 -5.89 1.39 -12.47
N LEU A 285 -5.29 2.56 -12.61
CA LEU A 285 -4.95 3.43 -11.47
C LEU A 285 -6.13 3.81 -10.57
N PRO A 286 -7.38 3.96 -11.07
CA PRO A 286 -8.54 4.12 -10.20
C PRO A 286 -8.81 2.94 -9.26
N ALA A 287 -8.30 1.75 -9.59
CA ALA A 287 -8.44 0.53 -8.78
C ALA A 287 -7.35 0.37 -7.69
N VAL A 288 -6.56 1.40 -7.44
CA VAL A 288 -5.56 1.40 -6.35
C VAL A 288 -6.27 1.45 -4.99
N ARG A 289 -6.04 0.44 -4.16
CA ARG A 289 -6.65 0.26 -2.83
C ARG A 289 -5.57 -0.01 -1.77
N LEU A 290 -4.87 1.05 -1.38
CA LEU A 290 -3.76 0.97 -0.41
C LEU A 290 -4.19 1.22 1.02
N GLU A 291 -5.35 1.82 1.20
CA GLU A 291 -5.88 2.20 2.50
C GLU A 291 -6.81 1.12 3.05
N GLY A 292 -6.61 0.77 4.32
CA GLY A 292 -7.63 0.04 5.08
C GLY A 292 -8.73 1.00 5.56
N GLU A 293 -9.86 0.48 5.98
CA GLU A 293 -11.01 1.24 6.50
C GLU A 293 -10.64 2.19 7.67
N ALA A 294 -9.55 1.92 8.38
CA ALA A 294 -9.05 2.72 9.51
C ALA A 294 -7.98 3.77 9.11
N CYS A 295 -7.76 4.00 7.81
CA CYS A 295 -6.76 4.97 7.37
C CYS A 295 -7.23 6.39 7.68
N ARG A 296 -6.51 7.06 8.59
CA ARG A 296 -6.80 8.45 8.97
C ARG A 296 -6.40 9.39 7.85
N ARG A 297 -7.27 10.36 7.57
CA ARG A 297 -7.03 11.47 6.67
C ARG A 297 -6.77 12.73 7.47
N VAL A 298 -5.86 13.57 7.02
CA VAL A 298 -5.42 14.76 7.72
C VAL A 298 -5.61 15.98 6.83
N ALA A 299 -6.40 16.95 7.28
CA ALA A 299 -6.51 18.26 6.63
C ALA A 299 -5.20 19.03 6.85
N LEU A 300 -4.48 19.31 5.77
CA LEU A 300 -3.17 19.96 5.80
C LEU A 300 -3.24 21.50 5.70
N GLY A 301 -4.44 22.08 5.68
CA GLY A 301 -4.71 23.53 5.80
C GLY A 301 -5.11 24.23 4.49
N ASP A 302 -5.64 25.34 4.61
CA ASP A 302 -6.16 26.52 3.89
C ASP A 302 -6.62 26.44 2.41
N ALA A 303 -6.25 25.49 1.60
CA ALA A 303 -6.76 25.39 0.22
C ALA A 303 -8.16 24.74 0.11
N GLU A 304 -8.67 24.14 1.19
CA GLU A 304 -9.96 23.41 1.16
C GLU A 304 -11.16 24.23 1.65
N ARG A 305 -10.95 25.41 2.24
CA ARG A 305 -12.07 26.26 2.73
C ARG A 305 -12.77 27.06 1.62
N ALA A 306 -12.13 27.22 0.46
CA ALA A 306 -12.64 28.08 -0.62
C ALA A 306 -13.67 27.42 -1.54
N SER A 307 -14.03 26.14 -1.37
CA SER A 307 -14.95 25.44 -2.28
C SER A 307 -16.24 24.93 -1.62
N HIS A 308 -16.59 25.46 -0.44
CA HIS A 308 -17.84 25.07 0.22
C HIS A 308 -18.94 26.13 0.17
N ASP A 309 -18.68 27.27 -0.53
CA ASP A 309 -19.62 28.39 -0.66
C ASP A 309 -20.05 28.63 -2.14
N ASP A 310 -20.15 27.56 -2.97
CA ASP A 310 -20.84 27.61 -4.25
C ASP A 310 -21.82 26.45 -4.41
#